data_683110e0b0c1a359c69b43c3db9c376a
#
_entry.id   683110e0b0c1a359c69b43c3db9c376a
#
_cell.length_a   1.000
_cell.length_b   1.000
_cell.length_c   1.000
_cell.angle_alpha   90.00
_cell.angle_beta   90.00
_cell.angle_gamma   90.00
#
_symmetry.space_group_name_H-M   'P 1'
#
loop_
_entity.id
_entity.type
_entity.pdbx_description
1 polymer ?
#
loop_
_entity_poly.entity_id
_entity_poly.type
_entity_poly.pdbx_seq_one_letter_code
_entity_poly.pdbx_strand_id
1 'polypeptide(L)'
;MKAAALIFSILLRSLSLADECDTTEAKPSPPKQPANGPGGSEYSHRGVKQTEHGEGGQQFWIIEPTRPAPKKAPLIIFIHGWSAMHPDTYRGWIDHLAKRGNIVVYPRYQDRLLTPAAEYFPNVIASVRAALDVLKQPGHVAPDLSRVAVVGHSVGGVQVVNYVAAARAEGLPIAKAAMSVEPGQGAERGIRLVPMRESGTIPAETKLLVVVGDSDGMVGSECARTIWRGTKHVSDRAFVTVRSDSHGSPPLTANHLSPVSWNRAATDALDWLGFWRLFDSLIESAFAGRALQVDPSMGAWSDGTPVTPLQVER
;
A
#
# COMPACT_ATOMS: atom_id res chain seq x y z
N MET A 1 56.75 -65.59 -46.00
CA MET A 1 55.72 -65.88 -44.97
C MET A 1 54.74 -64.75 -44.96
N LYS A 2 53.53 -65.08 -45.09
CA LYS A 2 52.41 -64.21 -45.56
C LYS A 2 51.90 -63.21 -44.45
N ALA A 3 51.89 -61.95 -44.77
CA ALA A 3 51.23 -60.91 -43.95
C ALA A 3 49.81 -60.68 -44.51
N ALA A 4 48.82 -60.84 -43.68
CA ALA A 4 47.41 -60.57 -44.01
C ALA A 4 47.10 -59.14 -43.68
N ALA A 5 46.59 -58.37 -44.66
CA ALA A 5 46.10 -57.03 -44.50
C ALA A 5 44.63 -57.10 -44.08
N LEU A 6 44.27 -56.46 -42.95
CA LEU A 6 42.92 -56.27 -42.47
C LEU A 6 42.49 -54.85 -42.81
N ILE A 7 41.49 -54.71 -43.69
CA ILE A 7 40.90 -53.46 -44.09
C ILE A 7 39.78 -53.17 -43.11
N PHE A 8 39.91 -52.07 -42.32
CA PHE A 8 38.87 -51.57 -41.42
C PHE A 8 38.09 -50.44 -42.13
N SER A 9 36.85 -50.74 -42.56
CA SER A 9 35.94 -49.74 -43.08
C SER A 9 35.29 -48.94 -41.91
N ILE A 10 35.64 -47.68 -41.79
CA ILE A 10 34.98 -46.76 -40.84
C ILE A 10 33.78 -46.18 -41.54
N LEU A 11 32.56 -46.58 -41.10
CA LEU A 11 31.31 -45.92 -41.42
C LEU A 11 31.23 -44.62 -40.61
N LEU A 12 31.44 -43.46 -41.27
CA LEU A 12 31.01 -42.19 -40.70
C LEU A 12 29.49 -42.12 -40.68
N ARG A 13 28.91 -42.29 -39.50
CA ARG A 13 27.53 -41.84 -39.24
C ARG A 13 27.62 -40.37 -38.91
N SER A 14 27.15 -39.50 -39.80
CA SER A 14 26.84 -38.12 -39.53
C SER A 14 25.65 -38.08 -38.56
N LEU A 15 25.89 -37.86 -37.26
CA LEU A 15 24.87 -37.41 -36.34
C LEU A 15 24.57 -35.97 -36.71
N SER A 16 23.41 -35.75 -37.32
CA SER A 16 22.76 -34.44 -37.38
C SER A 16 22.31 -34.10 -35.94
N LEU A 17 23.11 -33.29 -35.26
CA LEU A 17 22.61 -32.54 -34.10
C LEU A 17 21.63 -31.51 -34.66
N ALA A 18 20.34 -31.86 -34.67
CA ALA A 18 19.30 -30.84 -34.71
C ALA A 18 19.43 -30.09 -33.37
N ASP A 19 19.98 -28.86 -33.39
CA ASP A 19 19.80 -27.90 -32.34
C ASP A 19 18.28 -27.64 -32.26
N GLU A 20 17.61 -28.35 -31.37
CA GLU A 20 16.33 -27.91 -30.86
C GLU A 20 16.62 -26.58 -30.15
N CYS A 21 16.49 -25.48 -30.88
CA CYS A 21 16.42 -24.16 -30.32
C CYS A 21 15.16 -24.14 -29.44
N ASP A 22 15.34 -24.46 -28.16
CA ASP A 22 14.31 -24.28 -27.14
C ASP A 22 14.02 -22.77 -27.03
N THR A 23 13.21 -22.28 -27.96
CA THR A 23 12.62 -20.94 -27.87
C THR A 23 11.55 -20.97 -26.79
N THR A 24 11.96 -21.06 -25.52
CA THR A 24 11.09 -20.65 -24.44
C THR A 24 10.78 -19.18 -24.65
N GLU A 25 9.63 -18.88 -25.25
CA GLU A 25 9.16 -17.51 -25.39
C GLU A 25 9.22 -16.85 -24.01
N ALA A 26 9.95 -15.73 -23.95
CA ALA A 26 10.08 -14.98 -22.71
C ALA A 26 8.68 -14.59 -22.24
N LYS A 27 8.31 -14.98 -21.01
CA LYS A 27 7.02 -14.64 -20.44
C LYS A 27 6.82 -13.12 -20.44
N PRO A 28 5.59 -12.64 -20.69
CA PRO A 28 5.31 -11.21 -20.71
C PRO A 28 5.62 -10.56 -19.36
N SER A 29 6.09 -9.31 -19.41
CA SER A 29 6.38 -8.51 -18.21
C SER A 29 5.15 -7.77 -17.70
N PRO A 30 5.09 -7.48 -16.38
CA PRO A 30 4.01 -6.73 -15.77
C PRO A 30 3.87 -5.30 -16.34
N PRO A 31 2.70 -4.67 -16.19
CA PRO A 31 2.49 -3.27 -16.56
C PRO A 31 3.49 -2.35 -15.84
N LYS A 32 3.99 -1.35 -16.56
CA LYS A 32 4.83 -0.30 -15.97
C LYS A 32 3.95 0.72 -15.23
N GLN A 33 4.57 1.44 -14.29
CA GLN A 33 3.91 2.57 -13.64
C GLN A 33 3.44 3.59 -14.69
N PRO A 34 2.16 4.02 -14.68
CA PRO A 34 1.69 5.05 -15.60
C PRO A 34 2.42 6.38 -15.34
N ALA A 35 2.55 7.22 -16.37
CA ALA A 35 3.14 8.54 -16.21
C ALA A 35 2.19 9.43 -15.38
N ASN A 36 0.93 9.52 -15.78
CA ASN A 36 -0.05 10.47 -15.29
C ASN A 36 -1.17 9.83 -14.45
N GLY A 37 -1.91 10.66 -13.74
CA GLY A 37 -3.10 10.26 -12.98
C GLY A 37 -2.80 9.61 -11.63
N PRO A 38 -3.83 9.03 -11.00
CA PRO A 38 -3.67 8.27 -9.76
C PRO A 38 -2.71 7.08 -9.94
N GLY A 39 -1.77 6.92 -9.00
CA GLY A 39 -0.68 5.92 -9.08
C GLY A 39 0.46 6.30 -10.02
N GLY A 40 0.37 7.43 -10.74
CA GLY A 40 1.33 7.85 -11.76
C GLY A 40 2.66 8.35 -11.20
N SER A 41 3.70 8.35 -12.07
CA SER A 41 5.09 8.71 -11.75
C SER A 41 5.45 10.17 -12.05
N GLU A 42 4.58 10.94 -12.70
CA GLU A 42 4.78 12.38 -12.87
C GLU A 42 4.39 13.14 -11.60
N TYR A 43 5.41 13.53 -10.86
CA TYR A 43 5.26 14.18 -9.57
C TYR A 43 5.39 15.70 -9.65
N SER A 44 4.50 16.42 -8.96
CA SER A 44 4.57 17.88 -8.81
C SER A 44 5.78 18.32 -7.98
N HIS A 45 6.33 17.42 -7.16
CA HIS A 45 7.46 17.67 -6.26
C HIS A 45 8.55 16.61 -6.47
N ARG A 46 9.79 17.05 -6.76
CA ARG A 46 10.88 16.13 -7.13
C ARG A 46 11.63 15.54 -5.94
N GLY A 47 11.31 15.93 -4.72
CA GLY A 47 11.98 15.47 -3.52
C GLY A 47 11.07 15.42 -2.31
N VAL A 48 11.59 14.77 -1.29
CA VAL A 48 10.97 14.70 0.03
C VAL A 48 11.98 15.14 1.10
N LYS A 49 11.47 15.74 2.18
CA LYS A 49 12.19 15.99 3.43
C LYS A 49 11.54 15.11 4.49
N GLN A 50 12.34 14.31 5.17
CA GLN A 50 11.90 13.50 6.29
C GLN A 50 12.54 14.03 7.57
N THR A 51 11.75 14.21 8.60
CA THR A 51 12.19 14.53 9.96
C THR A 51 11.62 13.53 10.95
N GLU A 52 12.37 13.27 12.01
CA GLU A 52 12.03 12.31 13.06
C GLU A 52 11.84 13.04 14.37
N HIS A 53 10.83 12.66 15.15
CA HIS A 53 10.43 13.34 16.37
C HIS A 53 9.89 12.32 17.39
N GLY A 54 9.93 12.70 18.68
CA GLY A 54 9.43 11.87 19.77
C GLY A 54 10.31 10.66 20.06
N GLU A 55 9.85 9.79 20.95
CA GLU A 55 10.60 8.63 21.41
C GLU A 55 9.66 7.43 21.64
N GLY A 56 10.22 6.21 21.62
CA GLY A 56 9.50 4.98 21.95
C GLY A 56 8.28 4.77 21.05
N GLY A 57 7.13 4.40 21.63
CA GLY A 57 5.88 4.21 20.92
C GLY A 57 5.22 5.51 20.46
N GLN A 58 5.70 6.67 20.93
CA GLN A 58 5.22 7.98 20.51
C GLN A 58 6.18 8.66 19.51
N GLN A 59 7.20 7.96 19.04
CA GLN A 59 8.06 8.42 17.94
C GLN A 59 7.23 8.50 16.65
N PHE A 60 7.54 9.50 15.81
CA PHE A 60 6.88 9.66 14.52
C PHE A 60 7.80 10.33 13.52
N TRP A 61 7.49 10.15 12.25
CA TRP A 61 8.14 10.85 11.16
C TRP A 61 7.16 11.77 10.46
N ILE A 62 7.67 12.92 10.02
CA ILE A 62 6.99 13.83 9.11
C ILE A 62 7.74 13.80 7.80
N ILE A 63 7.02 13.47 6.71
CA ILE A 63 7.56 13.43 5.35
C ILE A 63 6.85 14.50 4.53
N GLU A 64 7.62 15.47 4.03
CA GLU A 64 7.13 16.67 3.37
C GLU A 64 7.61 16.77 1.93
N PRO A 65 6.77 17.28 1.00
CA PRO A 65 7.17 17.53 -0.38
C PRO A 65 8.19 18.65 -0.46
N THR A 66 9.20 18.47 -1.33
CA THR A 66 10.22 19.49 -1.62
C THR A 66 10.49 19.60 -3.13
N ARG A 67 11.15 20.69 -3.55
CA ARG A 67 11.55 20.94 -4.95
C ARG A 67 10.41 20.93 -5.97
N PRO A 68 9.49 21.92 -5.92
CA PRO A 68 9.37 22.98 -4.93
C PRO A 68 8.65 22.51 -3.65
N ALA A 69 8.88 23.14 -2.50
CA ALA A 69 8.05 22.96 -1.33
C ALA A 69 6.77 23.81 -1.47
N PRO A 70 5.56 23.25 -1.27
CA PRO A 70 4.33 24.04 -1.27
C PRO A 70 4.21 24.83 0.04
N LYS A 71 3.46 25.93 0.02
CA LYS A 71 3.17 26.68 1.24
C LYS A 71 2.22 25.92 2.17
N LYS A 72 1.29 25.14 1.61
CA LYS A 72 0.26 24.37 2.33
C LYS A 72 -0.04 23.08 1.57
N ALA A 73 -0.24 21.98 2.29
CA ALA A 73 -0.47 20.66 1.70
C ALA A 73 -1.50 19.85 2.49
N PRO A 74 -2.23 18.92 1.85
CA PRO A 74 -3.08 17.94 2.54
C PRO A 74 -2.27 17.12 3.53
N LEU A 75 -2.94 16.62 4.57
CA LEU A 75 -2.33 15.78 5.61
C LEU A 75 -2.78 14.34 5.46
N ILE A 76 -1.81 13.44 5.35
CA ILE A 76 -2.04 12.00 5.33
C ILE A 76 -1.47 11.39 6.62
N ILE A 77 -2.29 10.64 7.34
CA ILE A 77 -1.83 9.81 8.45
C ILE A 77 -1.64 8.39 7.90
N PHE A 78 -0.39 7.93 7.88
CA PHE A 78 -0.03 6.59 7.39
C PHE A 78 0.28 5.68 8.56
N ILE A 79 -0.57 4.67 8.83
CA ILE A 79 -0.47 3.79 9.99
C ILE A 79 0.03 2.41 9.56
N HIS A 80 1.17 2.00 10.09
CA HIS A 80 1.88 0.80 9.64
C HIS A 80 1.28 -0.51 10.18
N GLY A 81 1.68 -1.64 9.60
CA GLY A 81 1.42 -2.98 10.12
C GLY A 81 2.29 -3.32 11.34
N TRP A 82 1.93 -4.39 12.06
CA TRP A 82 2.73 -4.86 13.20
C TRP A 82 4.21 -5.02 12.81
N SER A 83 5.11 -4.53 13.66
CA SER A 83 6.57 -4.53 13.48
C SER A 83 7.14 -3.60 12.41
N ALA A 84 6.35 -2.97 11.58
CA ALA A 84 6.82 -2.04 10.55
C ALA A 84 7.11 -0.63 11.14
N MET A 85 7.88 -0.58 12.21
CA MET A 85 8.10 0.58 13.07
C MET A 85 8.91 1.73 12.42
N HIS A 86 9.35 1.58 11.18
CA HIS A 86 10.10 2.60 10.43
C HIS A 86 9.46 2.84 9.06
N PRO A 87 9.37 4.10 8.58
CA PRO A 87 8.71 4.42 7.31
C PRO A 87 9.36 3.78 6.08
N ASP A 88 10.60 3.32 6.18
CA ASP A 88 11.25 2.60 5.09
C ASP A 88 10.51 1.33 4.67
N THR A 89 9.73 0.72 5.56
CA THR A 89 8.89 -0.44 5.22
C THR A 89 7.90 -0.13 4.09
N TYR A 90 7.44 1.12 4.00
CA TYR A 90 6.51 1.60 2.95
C TYR A 90 7.11 2.76 2.15
N ARG A 91 8.45 2.79 2.02
CA ARG A 91 9.17 3.91 1.41
C ARG A 91 8.64 4.31 0.03
N GLY A 92 8.35 3.33 -0.84
CA GLY A 92 7.81 3.59 -2.17
C GLY A 92 6.52 4.37 -2.13
N TRP A 93 5.57 3.91 -1.32
CA TRP A 93 4.25 4.53 -1.19
C TRP A 93 4.31 5.90 -0.49
N ILE A 94 5.05 6.00 0.61
CA ILE A 94 5.23 7.26 1.35
C ILE A 94 5.87 8.34 0.47
N ASP A 95 6.94 7.99 -0.27
CA ASP A 95 7.58 8.89 -1.21
C ASP A 95 6.63 9.32 -2.34
N HIS A 96 5.81 8.38 -2.85
CA HIS A 96 4.79 8.67 -3.84
C HIS A 96 3.79 9.71 -3.32
N LEU A 97 3.22 9.49 -2.13
CA LEU A 97 2.27 10.42 -1.51
C LEU A 97 2.86 11.80 -1.28
N ALA A 98 4.09 11.86 -0.75
CA ALA A 98 4.75 13.14 -0.50
C ALA A 98 5.08 13.88 -1.81
N LYS A 99 5.59 13.19 -2.84
CA LYS A 99 5.89 13.80 -4.15
C LYS A 99 4.65 14.25 -4.90
N ARG A 100 3.47 13.67 -4.61
CA ARG A 100 2.18 14.16 -5.10
C ARG A 100 1.67 15.40 -4.35
N GLY A 101 2.43 15.90 -3.38
CA GLY A 101 2.15 17.15 -2.70
C GLY A 101 1.41 17.01 -1.37
N ASN A 102 1.52 15.87 -0.70
CA ASN A 102 0.94 15.64 0.62
C ASN A 102 2.01 15.67 1.72
N ILE A 103 1.65 16.13 2.91
CA ILE A 103 2.41 15.87 4.14
C ILE A 103 1.99 14.48 4.61
N VAL A 104 2.97 13.62 4.90
CA VAL A 104 2.70 12.30 5.50
C VAL A 104 3.21 12.28 6.93
N VAL A 105 2.34 11.95 7.88
CA VAL A 105 2.69 11.65 9.28
C VAL A 105 2.66 10.15 9.46
N TYR A 106 3.77 9.59 9.92
CA TYR A 106 3.94 8.17 10.17
C TYR A 106 4.18 7.95 11.67
N PRO A 107 3.14 7.64 12.46
CA PRO A 107 3.29 7.30 13.87
C PRO A 107 3.88 5.90 14.03
N ARG A 108 4.90 5.76 14.87
CA ARG A 108 5.53 4.48 15.18
C ARG A 108 4.62 3.55 15.98
N TYR A 109 3.82 4.08 16.86
CA TYR A 109 2.89 3.50 17.83
C TYR A 109 3.35 2.22 18.58
N GLN A 110 4.40 1.56 18.14
CA GLN A 110 5.09 0.45 18.83
C GLN A 110 6.53 0.86 19.12
N ASP A 111 7.01 0.65 20.35
CA ASP A 111 8.43 0.83 20.69
C ASP A 111 9.23 -0.46 20.46
N ARG A 112 8.57 -1.62 20.56
CA ARG A 112 9.11 -2.97 20.41
C ARG A 112 8.02 -3.94 19.92
N LEU A 113 8.43 -5.16 19.55
CA LEU A 113 7.51 -6.21 19.08
C LEU A 113 6.45 -6.60 20.12
N LEU A 114 6.78 -6.48 21.41
CA LEU A 114 5.91 -6.84 22.53
C LEU A 114 5.19 -5.65 23.17
N THR A 115 5.14 -4.49 22.50
CA THR A 115 4.31 -3.37 22.94
C THR A 115 2.87 -3.86 23.15
N PRO A 116 2.24 -3.60 24.31
CA PRO A 116 0.85 -4.01 24.54
C PRO A 116 -0.10 -3.42 23.49
N ALA A 117 -0.96 -4.24 22.91
CA ALA A 117 -1.89 -3.80 21.85
C ALA A 117 -2.84 -2.68 22.30
N ALA A 118 -3.13 -2.59 23.60
CA ALA A 118 -3.94 -1.50 24.18
C ALA A 118 -3.25 -0.13 24.10
N GLU A 119 -1.93 -0.08 23.93
CA GLU A 119 -1.16 1.17 23.82
C GLU A 119 -1.10 1.69 22.38
N TYR A 120 -1.42 0.88 21.37
CA TYR A 120 -1.24 1.25 19.96
C TYR A 120 -2.03 2.51 19.61
N PHE A 121 -3.32 2.52 19.84
CA PHE A 121 -4.14 3.67 19.47
C PHE A 121 -3.85 4.93 20.33
N PRO A 122 -3.67 4.85 21.64
CA PRO A 122 -3.16 5.99 22.44
C PRO A 122 -1.86 6.57 21.89
N ASN A 123 -0.90 5.74 21.46
CA ASN A 123 0.34 6.19 20.87
C ASN A 123 0.14 6.86 19.50
N VAL A 124 -0.78 6.34 18.66
CA VAL A 124 -1.17 7.01 17.39
C VAL A 124 -1.70 8.41 17.70
N ILE A 125 -2.61 8.56 18.66
CA ILE A 125 -3.19 9.86 19.06
C ILE A 125 -2.09 10.83 19.49
N ALA A 126 -1.21 10.39 20.40
CA ALA A 126 -0.13 11.21 20.93
C ALA A 126 0.82 11.69 19.81
N SER A 127 1.22 10.76 18.93
CA SER A 127 2.11 11.07 17.80
C SER A 127 1.48 12.06 16.83
N VAL A 128 0.20 11.89 16.48
CA VAL A 128 -0.49 12.81 15.57
C VAL A 128 -0.62 14.21 16.19
N ARG A 129 -0.97 14.32 17.47
CA ARG A 129 -1.02 15.62 18.17
C ARG A 129 0.35 16.30 18.16
N ALA A 130 1.40 15.58 18.54
CA ALA A 130 2.77 16.11 18.53
C ALA A 130 3.23 16.52 17.12
N ALA A 131 2.88 15.74 16.09
CA ALA A 131 3.19 16.07 14.70
C ALA A 131 2.51 17.37 14.25
N LEU A 132 1.26 17.61 14.67
CA LEU A 132 0.57 18.87 14.39
C LEU A 132 1.24 20.06 15.07
N ASP A 133 1.80 19.90 16.27
CA ASP A 133 2.53 20.96 16.96
C ASP A 133 3.88 21.24 16.29
N VAL A 134 4.59 20.22 15.82
CA VAL A 134 5.80 20.38 15.01
C VAL A 134 5.49 21.12 13.70
N LEU A 135 4.42 20.74 13.00
CA LEU A 135 4.03 21.34 11.72
C LEU A 135 3.60 22.82 11.82
N LYS A 136 3.36 23.34 13.02
CA LYS A 136 3.15 24.78 13.26
C LYS A 136 4.45 25.58 13.32
N GLN A 137 5.60 24.92 13.46
CA GLN A 137 6.90 25.58 13.59
C GLN A 137 7.43 26.08 12.23
N PRO A 138 8.25 27.13 12.21
CA PRO A 138 8.89 27.57 10.97
C PRO A 138 9.71 26.45 10.30
N GLY A 139 9.74 26.44 8.98
CA GLY A 139 10.51 25.47 8.20
C GLY A 139 9.75 24.19 7.82
N HIS A 140 8.48 24.12 8.17
CA HIS A 140 7.54 23.07 7.75
C HIS A 140 6.51 23.57 6.73
N VAL A 141 5.98 22.67 5.92
CA VAL A 141 4.84 22.92 5.06
C VAL A 141 3.58 22.98 5.95
N ALA A 142 2.77 24.05 5.83
CA ALA A 142 1.56 24.18 6.63
C ALA A 142 0.54 23.07 6.26
N PRO A 143 0.00 22.31 7.24
CA PRO A 143 -1.00 21.31 6.95
C PRO A 143 -2.35 21.93 6.59
N ASP A 144 -3.01 21.40 5.56
CA ASP A 144 -4.41 21.72 5.26
C ASP A 144 -5.34 20.77 5.99
N LEU A 145 -5.76 21.15 7.18
CA LEU A 145 -6.63 20.35 8.02
C LEU A 145 -8.08 20.22 7.48
N SER A 146 -8.41 20.92 6.38
CA SER A 146 -9.65 20.67 5.64
C SER A 146 -9.52 19.51 4.63
N ARG A 147 -8.30 19.03 4.37
CA ARG A 147 -7.96 17.93 3.46
C ARG A 147 -7.08 16.92 4.20
N VAL A 148 -7.72 16.09 5.01
CA VAL A 148 -7.07 15.04 5.82
C VAL A 148 -7.56 13.68 5.34
N ALA A 149 -6.62 12.73 5.23
CA ALA A 149 -6.92 11.34 4.96
C ALA A 149 -6.09 10.42 5.84
N VAL A 150 -6.57 9.19 6.03
CA VAL A 150 -5.88 8.16 6.80
C VAL A 150 -5.81 6.87 5.98
N VAL A 151 -4.65 6.25 5.97
CA VAL A 151 -4.43 4.93 5.36
C VAL A 151 -3.61 4.08 6.32
N GLY A 152 -3.87 2.78 6.32
CA GLY A 152 -3.09 1.86 7.13
C GLY A 152 -3.20 0.42 6.64
N HIS A 153 -2.14 -0.34 6.89
CA HIS A 153 -1.98 -1.72 6.46
C HIS A 153 -1.98 -2.67 7.66
N SER A 154 -2.61 -3.83 7.53
CA SER A 154 -2.62 -4.88 8.55
C SER A 154 -3.20 -4.37 9.88
N VAL A 155 -2.46 -4.44 10.99
CA VAL A 155 -2.84 -3.78 12.26
C VAL A 155 -3.12 -2.28 12.05
N GLY A 156 -2.37 -1.61 11.19
CA GLY A 156 -2.64 -0.22 10.81
C GLY A 156 -4.00 -0.03 10.16
N GLY A 157 -4.48 -1.01 9.40
CA GLY A 157 -5.84 -1.02 8.82
C GLY A 157 -6.93 -1.03 9.89
N VAL A 158 -6.70 -1.71 11.01
CA VAL A 158 -7.57 -1.65 12.21
C VAL A 158 -7.48 -0.27 12.87
N GLN A 159 -6.27 0.30 12.97
CA GLN A 159 -6.08 1.64 13.55
C GLN A 159 -6.71 2.75 12.68
N VAL A 160 -6.86 2.55 11.38
CA VAL A 160 -7.65 3.46 10.52
C VAL A 160 -9.09 3.57 11.02
N VAL A 161 -9.75 2.44 11.31
CA VAL A 161 -11.09 2.41 11.90
C VAL A 161 -11.13 3.14 13.23
N ASN A 162 -10.15 2.85 14.11
CA ASN A 162 -10.03 3.50 15.41
C ASN A 162 -9.86 5.02 15.28
N TYR A 163 -9.01 5.46 14.34
CA TYR A 163 -8.75 6.88 14.10
C TYR A 163 -10.02 7.60 13.65
N VAL A 164 -10.70 7.10 12.62
CA VAL A 164 -11.86 7.78 12.04
C VAL A 164 -13.03 7.81 13.04
N ALA A 165 -13.24 6.71 13.76
CA ALA A 165 -14.28 6.60 14.78
C ALA A 165 -14.05 7.54 15.99
N ALA A 166 -12.80 7.80 16.36
CA ALA A 166 -12.45 8.57 17.54
C ALA A 166 -12.07 10.03 17.28
N ALA A 167 -11.74 10.39 16.04
CA ALA A 167 -11.09 11.66 15.71
C ALA A 167 -11.80 12.87 16.32
N ARG A 168 -13.13 12.94 16.24
CA ARG A 168 -13.93 14.05 16.81
C ARG A 168 -13.82 14.11 18.34
N ALA A 169 -13.97 12.98 19.01
CA ALA A 169 -13.91 12.91 20.48
C ALA A 169 -12.51 13.20 21.00
N GLU A 170 -11.49 12.81 20.26
CA GLU A 170 -10.09 13.00 20.61
C GLU A 170 -9.51 14.35 20.15
N GLY A 171 -10.31 15.20 19.50
CA GLY A 171 -9.83 16.49 18.96
C GLY A 171 -8.75 16.32 17.88
N LEU A 172 -8.75 15.20 17.16
CA LEU A 172 -7.85 14.96 16.03
C LEU A 172 -8.43 15.54 14.73
N PRO A 173 -7.60 15.78 13.71
CA PRO A 173 -8.08 16.18 12.39
C PRO A 173 -9.08 15.17 11.83
N ILE A 174 -10.22 15.66 11.36
CA ILE A 174 -11.27 14.81 10.80
C ILE A 174 -10.85 14.35 9.39
N ALA A 175 -10.72 13.05 9.21
CA ALA A 175 -10.37 12.47 7.91
C ALA A 175 -11.60 12.47 6.99
N LYS A 176 -11.47 13.03 5.78
CA LYS A 176 -12.46 12.95 4.71
C LYS A 176 -12.38 11.64 3.93
N ALA A 177 -11.23 10.98 4.00
CA ALA A 177 -10.95 9.74 3.30
C ALA A 177 -10.24 8.76 4.23
N ALA A 178 -10.64 7.50 4.17
CA ALA A 178 -10.04 6.41 4.95
C ALA A 178 -9.85 5.17 4.07
N MET A 179 -8.67 4.57 4.11
CA MET A 179 -8.40 3.31 3.42
C MET A 179 -7.79 2.31 4.38
N SER A 180 -8.54 1.25 4.66
CA SER A 180 -8.11 0.11 5.48
C SER A 180 -7.62 -1.01 4.56
N VAL A 181 -6.32 -1.31 4.59
CA VAL A 181 -5.66 -2.26 3.70
C VAL A 181 -5.32 -3.53 4.47
N GLU A 182 -5.86 -4.65 4.02
CA GLU A 182 -5.60 -5.99 4.57
C GLU A 182 -5.65 -6.01 6.12
N PRO A 183 -6.73 -5.46 6.72
CA PRO A 183 -6.79 -5.28 8.16
C PRO A 183 -6.74 -6.62 8.90
N GLY A 184 -5.90 -6.69 9.93
CA GLY A 184 -5.75 -7.87 10.79
C GLY A 184 -5.59 -7.47 12.26
N GLN A 185 -6.33 -8.15 13.15
CA GLN A 185 -6.27 -7.91 14.60
C GLN A 185 -5.17 -8.71 15.31
N GLY A 186 -4.46 -9.59 14.60
CA GLY A 186 -3.35 -10.38 15.14
C GLY A 186 -3.73 -11.61 15.96
N ALA A 187 -5.02 -11.95 16.06
CA ALA A 187 -5.50 -13.11 16.83
C ALA A 187 -4.94 -14.45 16.32
N GLU A 188 -4.73 -14.56 15.01
CA GLU A 188 -4.33 -15.80 14.33
C GLU A 188 -2.87 -16.19 14.60
N ARG A 189 -2.05 -15.30 15.18
CA ARG A 189 -0.62 -15.52 15.44
C ARG A 189 -0.24 -15.47 16.92
N GLY A 190 -1.20 -15.62 17.83
CA GLY A 190 -0.95 -15.53 19.26
C GLY A 190 -0.59 -14.14 19.76
N ILE A 191 -0.67 -13.12 18.90
CA ILE A 191 -0.61 -11.72 19.28
C ILE A 191 -1.94 -11.40 19.98
N ARG A 192 -1.90 -10.69 21.10
CA ARG A 192 -3.13 -10.24 21.76
C ARG A 192 -3.96 -9.44 20.75
N LEU A 193 -5.25 -9.75 20.71
CA LEU A 193 -6.21 -9.11 19.84
C LEU A 193 -6.08 -7.57 19.92
N VAL A 194 -5.77 -6.94 18.79
CA VAL A 194 -5.71 -5.48 18.71
C VAL A 194 -7.13 -4.92 18.82
N PRO A 195 -7.42 -4.07 19.81
CA PRO A 195 -8.76 -3.51 19.96
C PRO A 195 -9.18 -2.74 18.72
N MET A 196 -10.38 -3.02 18.21
CA MET A 196 -11.01 -2.29 17.12
C MET A 196 -12.32 -1.68 17.61
N ARG A 197 -12.50 -0.40 17.39
CA ARG A 197 -13.77 0.28 17.67
C ARG A 197 -14.85 -0.24 16.73
N GLU A 198 -16.10 -0.09 17.13
CA GLU A 198 -17.22 -0.44 16.27
C GLU A 198 -17.20 0.41 15.00
N SER A 199 -17.11 -0.25 13.85
CA SER A 199 -17.05 0.41 12.53
C SER A 199 -18.32 1.19 12.21
N GLY A 200 -19.43 0.90 12.89
CA GLY A 200 -20.67 1.68 12.84
C GLY A 200 -20.54 3.10 13.38
N THR A 201 -19.46 3.46 14.06
CA THR A 201 -19.18 4.81 14.56
C THR A 201 -18.36 5.68 13.60
N ILE A 202 -17.96 5.14 12.45
CA ILE A 202 -17.31 5.91 11.38
C ILE A 202 -18.29 6.95 10.85
N PRO A 203 -17.92 8.25 10.71
CA PRO A 203 -18.81 9.26 10.17
C PRO A 203 -19.30 8.94 8.76
N ALA A 204 -20.61 9.11 8.49
CA ALA A 204 -21.24 8.75 7.22
C ALA A 204 -20.66 9.52 6.01
N GLU A 205 -20.12 10.72 6.27
CA GLU A 205 -19.49 11.59 5.28
C GLU A 205 -18.04 11.19 4.91
N THR A 206 -17.43 10.25 5.63
CA THR A 206 -16.09 9.74 5.32
C THR A 206 -16.14 8.84 4.10
N LYS A 207 -15.33 9.11 3.07
CA LYS A 207 -15.18 8.15 1.97
C LYS A 207 -14.30 7.00 2.41
N LEU A 208 -14.75 5.76 2.19
CA LEU A 208 -14.11 4.58 2.74
C LEU A 208 -13.74 3.56 1.67
N LEU A 209 -12.49 3.14 1.66
CA LEU A 209 -12.05 1.92 0.99
C LEU A 209 -11.64 0.86 2.02
N VAL A 210 -12.12 -0.36 1.83
CA VAL A 210 -11.64 -1.56 2.52
C VAL A 210 -11.03 -2.44 1.45
N VAL A 211 -9.73 -2.72 1.55
CA VAL A 211 -8.96 -3.39 0.50
C VAL A 211 -8.34 -4.67 1.04
N VAL A 212 -8.41 -5.74 0.26
CA VAL A 212 -7.78 -7.04 0.58
C VAL A 212 -7.04 -7.59 -0.64
N GLY A 213 -6.02 -8.41 -0.42
CA GLY A 213 -5.42 -9.25 -1.44
C GLY A 213 -6.11 -10.62 -1.50
N ASP A 214 -6.27 -11.19 -2.70
CA ASP A 214 -6.90 -12.52 -2.86
C ASP A 214 -6.01 -13.67 -2.38
N SER A 215 -4.72 -13.42 -2.24
CA SER A 215 -3.72 -14.39 -1.76
C SER A 215 -3.18 -14.06 -0.36
N ASP A 216 -3.89 -13.22 0.41
CA ASP A 216 -3.53 -12.92 1.79
C ASP A 216 -3.81 -14.11 2.72
N GLY A 217 -2.83 -15.01 2.82
CA GLY A 217 -2.86 -16.14 3.76
C GLY A 217 -2.42 -15.78 5.19
N MET A 218 -2.10 -14.51 5.47
CA MET A 218 -1.61 -14.08 6.78
C MET A 218 -2.73 -13.63 7.71
N VAL A 219 -3.64 -12.82 7.24
CA VAL A 219 -4.79 -12.31 8.01
C VAL A 219 -6.14 -12.63 7.35
N GLY A 220 -6.14 -13.01 6.07
CA GLY A 220 -7.36 -13.28 5.32
C GLY A 220 -8.25 -12.05 5.17
N SER A 221 -9.56 -12.26 5.00
CA SER A 221 -10.50 -11.17 4.73
C SER A 221 -11.55 -10.93 5.83
N GLU A 222 -11.57 -11.72 6.91
CA GLU A 222 -12.69 -11.66 7.87
C GLU A 222 -12.75 -10.34 8.64
N CYS A 223 -11.60 -9.79 9.05
CA CYS A 223 -11.55 -8.47 9.69
C CYS A 223 -12.05 -7.38 8.73
N ALA A 224 -11.62 -7.41 7.47
CA ALA A 224 -12.08 -6.51 6.41
C ALA A 224 -13.60 -6.63 6.18
N ARG A 225 -14.12 -7.85 6.12
CA ARG A 225 -15.56 -8.11 5.99
C ARG A 225 -16.36 -7.61 7.20
N THR A 226 -15.80 -7.68 8.39
CA THR A 226 -16.43 -7.12 9.60
C THR A 226 -16.52 -5.60 9.51
N ILE A 227 -15.46 -4.91 9.09
CA ILE A 227 -15.47 -3.46 8.84
C ILE A 227 -16.53 -3.14 7.76
N TRP A 228 -16.53 -3.86 6.66
CA TRP A 228 -17.46 -3.66 5.55
C TRP A 228 -18.93 -3.79 5.98
N ARG A 229 -19.26 -4.86 6.72
CA ARG A 229 -20.63 -5.08 7.24
C ARG A 229 -21.07 -3.98 8.20
N GLY A 230 -20.17 -3.47 9.04
CA GLY A 230 -20.46 -2.44 10.04
C GLY A 230 -20.58 -1.02 9.47
N THR A 231 -20.15 -0.77 8.24
CA THR A 231 -20.12 0.58 7.64
C THR A 231 -21.22 0.83 6.61
N LYS A 232 -22.34 0.09 6.64
CA LYS A 232 -23.46 0.23 5.69
C LYS A 232 -24.05 1.64 5.60
N HIS A 233 -23.93 2.44 6.66
CA HIS A 233 -24.38 3.81 6.75
C HIS A 233 -23.47 4.80 6.01
N VAL A 234 -22.24 4.41 5.65
CA VAL A 234 -21.31 5.19 4.83
C VAL A 234 -21.70 5.04 3.37
N SER A 235 -22.23 6.11 2.78
CA SER A 235 -22.79 6.07 1.44
C SER A 235 -21.74 5.95 0.34
N ASP A 236 -20.55 6.51 0.57
CA ASP A 236 -19.47 6.58 -0.44
C ASP A 236 -18.31 5.67 -0.01
N ARG A 237 -18.52 4.38 -0.22
CA ARG A 237 -17.57 3.32 0.16
C ARG A 237 -17.44 2.25 -0.92
N ALA A 238 -16.32 1.52 -0.91
CA ALA A 238 -16.17 0.30 -1.68
C ALA A 238 -15.32 -0.74 -0.93
N PHE A 239 -15.62 -2.01 -1.14
CA PHE A 239 -14.77 -3.13 -0.79
C PHE A 239 -14.05 -3.59 -2.06
N VAL A 240 -12.72 -3.63 -2.02
CA VAL A 240 -11.90 -3.94 -3.18
C VAL A 240 -11.03 -5.15 -2.89
N THR A 241 -11.10 -6.16 -3.77
CA THR A 241 -10.15 -7.27 -3.77
C THR A 241 -9.12 -7.04 -4.88
N VAL A 242 -7.86 -6.86 -4.50
CA VAL A 242 -6.72 -6.88 -5.41
C VAL A 242 -6.46 -8.34 -5.76
N ARG A 243 -6.37 -8.64 -7.07
CA ARG A 243 -6.28 -10.01 -7.55
C ARG A 243 -4.89 -10.34 -8.05
N SER A 244 -4.47 -11.56 -7.73
CA SER A 244 -3.24 -12.14 -8.25
C SER A 244 -3.38 -12.50 -9.73
N ASP A 245 -2.26 -12.43 -10.46
CA ASP A 245 -2.19 -12.80 -11.87
C ASP A 245 -0.83 -13.44 -12.18
N SER A 246 -0.85 -14.68 -12.67
CA SER A 246 0.35 -15.47 -12.97
C SER A 246 0.66 -15.58 -14.47
N HIS A 247 0.00 -14.78 -15.32
CA HIS A 247 0.18 -14.83 -16.77
C HIS A 247 1.62 -14.56 -17.19
N GLY A 248 2.28 -13.60 -16.56
CA GLY A 248 3.62 -13.18 -16.93
C GLY A 248 4.72 -13.49 -15.90
N SER A 249 5.86 -12.86 -16.06
CA SER A 249 7.01 -12.98 -15.15
C SER A 249 7.67 -11.63 -14.90
N PRO A 250 7.90 -11.23 -13.62
CA PRO A 250 7.42 -11.93 -12.44
C PRO A 250 5.89 -11.95 -12.34
N PRO A 251 5.29 -12.94 -11.66
CA PRO A 251 3.84 -12.95 -11.42
C PRO A 251 3.45 -11.84 -10.44
N LEU A 252 2.22 -11.34 -10.57
CA LEU A 252 1.63 -10.42 -9.61
C LEU A 252 0.91 -11.24 -8.54
N THR A 253 1.37 -11.20 -7.30
CA THR A 253 0.81 -11.98 -6.20
C THR A 253 0.29 -11.05 -5.11
N ALA A 254 -1.03 -10.89 -5.03
CA ALA A 254 -1.69 -10.01 -4.08
C ALA A 254 -1.77 -10.67 -2.69
N ASN A 255 -0.63 -10.78 -2.02
CA ASN A 255 -0.51 -11.33 -0.66
C ASN A 255 -0.37 -10.20 0.37
N HIS A 256 -0.34 -10.56 1.66
CA HIS A 256 -0.26 -9.61 2.77
C HIS A 256 0.93 -8.62 2.71
N LEU A 257 2.00 -8.95 2.02
CA LEU A 257 3.17 -8.08 1.92
C LEU A 257 3.19 -7.24 0.64
N SER A 258 2.19 -7.35 -0.21
CA SER A 258 2.10 -6.57 -1.46
C SER A 258 2.15 -5.05 -1.25
N PRO A 259 1.57 -4.46 -0.18
CA PRO A 259 1.69 -3.03 0.07
C PRO A 259 3.06 -2.61 0.64
N VAL A 260 3.95 -3.57 0.97
CA VAL A 260 5.24 -3.32 1.60
C VAL A 260 6.31 -3.08 0.55
N SER A 261 7.01 -1.97 0.65
CA SER A 261 8.03 -1.55 -0.31
C SER A 261 9.30 -1.09 0.39
N TRP A 262 10.08 -2.05 0.92
CA TRP A 262 11.35 -1.81 1.66
C TRP A 262 12.35 -0.94 0.89
N ASN A 263 12.29 -1.00 -0.42
CA ASN A 263 13.01 -0.13 -1.34
C ASN A 263 12.19 0.01 -2.63
N ARG A 264 12.53 1.00 -3.45
CA ARG A 264 11.82 1.25 -4.72
C ARG A 264 11.89 0.09 -5.71
N ALA A 265 12.85 -0.81 -5.58
CA ALA A 265 13.00 -1.97 -6.43
C ALA A 265 11.99 -3.09 -6.12
N ALA A 266 11.34 -3.01 -4.95
CA ALA A 266 10.31 -3.96 -4.53
C ALA A 266 8.89 -3.56 -4.96
N THR A 267 8.72 -2.43 -5.66
CA THR A 267 7.40 -1.96 -6.14
C THR A 267 7.06 -2.56 -7.49
N ASP A 268 5.79 -2.91 -7.69
CA ASP A 268 5.26 -3.49 -8.92
C ASP A 268 3.86 -2.95 -9.29
N ALA A 269 3.22 -3.57 -10.26
CA ALA A 269 1.91 -3.15 -10.75
C ALA A 269 0.82 -3.20 -9.67
N LEU A 270 0.94 -4.05 -8.64
CA LEU A 270 0.00 -4.07 -7.51
C LEU A 270 0.11 -2.79 -6.68
N ASP A 271 1.33 -2.20 -6.57
CA ASP A 271 1.51 -0.91 -5.93
C ASP A 271 0.82 0.19 -6.73
N TRP A 272 1.30 0.49 -7.95
CA TRP A 272 0.88 1.70 -8.65
C TRP A 272 -0.47 1.61 -9.35
N LEU A 273 -0.93 0.44 -9.75
CA LEU A 273 -2.27 0.24 -10.35
C LEU A 273 -3.30 -0.29 -9.33
N GLY A 274 -2.84 -0.83 -8.23
CA GLY A 274 -3.65 -1.28 -7.09
C GLY A 274 -3.64 -0.24 -5.97
N PHE A 275 -2.85 -0.47 -4.91
CA PHE A 275 -2.93 0.25 -3.64
C PHE A 275 -2.76 1.77 -3.75
N TRP A 276 -1.74 2.25 -4.50
CA TRP A 276 -1.48 3.69 -4.61
C TRP A 276 -2.57 4.39 -5.39
N ARG A 277 -2.97 3.82 -6.55
CA ARG A 277 -4.05 4.38 -7.36
C ARG A 277 -5.37 4.42 -6.62
N LEU A 278 -5.71 3.37 -5.88
CA LEU A 278 -6.91 3.33 -5.06
C LEU A 278 -6.92 4.46 -4.04
N PHE A 279 -5.81 4.67 -3.33
CA PHE A 279 -5.72 5.73 -2.33
C PHE A 279 -5.68 7.13 -2.96
N ASP A 280 -4.95 7.32 -4.06
CA ASP A 280 -4.94 8.58 -4.79
C ASP A 280 -6.35 8.96 -5.27
N SER A 281 -7.07 8.03 -5.90
CA SER A 281 -8.44 8.24 -6.37
C SER A 281 -9.40 8.57 -5.22
N LEU A 282 -9.22 7.90 -4.08
CA LEU A 282 -9.99 8.15 -2.86
C LEU A 282 -9.79 9.56 -2.34
N ILE A 283 -8.52 9.99 -2.15
CA ILE A 283 -8.22 11.34 -1.63
C ILE A 283 -8.59 12.44 -2.61
N GLU A 284 -8.37 12.26 -3.91
CA GLU A 284 -8.79 13.21 -4.94
C GLU A 284 -10.31 13.40 -4.96
N SER A 285 -11.07 12.31 -4.87
CA SER A 285 -12.53 12.37 -4.81
C SER A 285 -13.01 13.05 -3.52
N ALA A 286 -12.41 12.71 -2.38
CA ALA A 286 -12.79 13.24 -1.07
C ALA A 286 -12.48 14.74 -0.95
N PHE A 287 -11.30 15.17 -1.40
CA PHE A 287 -10.88 16.56 -1.31
C PHE A 287 -11.59 17.48 -2.31
N ALA A 288 -12.05 16.92 -3.43
CA ALA A 288 -12.84 17.64 -4.42
C ALA A 288 -14.37 17.55 -4.17
N GLY A 289 -14.81 16.83 -3.14
CA GLY A 289 -16.25 16.64 -2.85
C GLY A 289 -17.00 15.87 -3.95
N ARG A 290 -16.30 15.03 -4.70
CA ARG A 290 -16.88 14.19 -5.78
C ARG A 290 -17.14 12.78 -5.29
N ALA A 291 -18.07 12.06 -5.93
CA ALA A 291 -18.31 10.64 -5.65
C ALA A 291 -17.03 9.81 -5.88
N LEU A 292 -16.83 8.80 -5.04
CA LEU A 292 -15.70 7.87 -5.16
C LEU A 292 -15.84 7.05 -6.46
N GLN A 293 -14.83 7.13 -7.30
CA GLN A 293 -14.70 6.28 -8.47
C GLN A 293 -13.54 5.32 -8.27
N VAL A 294 -13.80 4.03 -8.50
CA VAL A 294 -12.79 2.97 -8.49
C VAL A 294 -12.69 2.43 -9.90
N ASP A 295 -11.56 2.66 -10.55
CA ASP A 295 -11.22 2.02 -11.81
C ASP A 295 -10.71 0.60 -11.55
N PRO A 296 -11.39 -0.46 -12.01
CA PRO A 296 -10.97 -1.83 -11.77
C PRO A 296 -9.81 -2.29 -12.65
N SER A 297 -9.44 -1.57 -13.70
CA SER A 297 -8.39 -1.98 -14.64
C SER A 297 -7.02 -2.04 -13.96
N MET A 298 -6.27 -3.09 -14.19
CA MET A 298 -4.88 -3.26 -13.73
C MET A 298 -3.87 -3.13 -14.89
N GLY A 299 -4.31 -2.54 -16.03
CA GLY A 299 -3.48 -2.42 -17.23
C GLY A 299 -3.37 -3.72 -18.02
N ALA A 300 -2.28 -3.86 -18.77
CA ALA A 300 -2.02 -5.05 -19.58
C ALA A 300 -0.56 -5.48 -19.47
N TRP A 301 -0.34 -6.78 -19.57
CA TRP A 301 0.97 -7.38 -19.74
C TRP A 301 1.64 -6.89 -21.03
N SER A 302 2.95 -7.10 -21.17
CA SER A 302 3.70 -6.60 -22.34
C SER A 302 3.28 -7.23 -23.68
N ASP A 303 2.54 -8.33 -23.67
CA ASP A 303 1.93 -8.96 -24.85
C ASP A 303 0.52 -8.44 -25.17
N GLY A 304 0.02 -7.46 -24.40
CA GLY A 304 -1.30 -6.87 -24.57
C GLY A 304 -2.43 -7.59 -23.83
N THR A 305 -2.16 -8.72 -23.17
CA THR A 305 -3.17 -9.43 -22.36
C THR A 305 -3.56 -8.59 -21.15
N PRO A 306 -4.85 -8.30 -20.91
CA PRO A 306 -5.28 -7.55 -19.73
C PRO A 306 -4.88 -8.27 -18.44
N VAL A 307 -4.32 -7.51 -17.47
CA VAL A 307 -4.11 -8.03 -16.13
C VAL A 307 -5.45 -8.24 -15.45
N THR A 308 -5.55 -9.29 -14.65
CA THR A 308 -6.75 -9.61 -13.87
C THR A 308 -7.25 -8.36 -13.11
N PRO A 309 -8.48 -7.88 -13.39
CA PRO A 309 -8.95 -6.62 -12.82
C PRO A 309 -9.27 -6.74 -11.32
N LEU A 310 -9.30 -5.60 -10.64
CA LEU A 310 -9.80 -5.49 -9.27
C LEU A 310 -11.26 -5.96 -9.21
N GLN A 311 -11.63 -6.68 -8.14
CA GLN A 311 -13.03 -6.95 -7.86
C GLN A 311 -13.54 -5.87 -6.90
N VAL A 312 -14.63 -5.19 -7.27
CA VAL A 312 -15.19 -4.05 -6.53
C VAL A 312 -16.61 -4.34 -6.10
N GLU A 313 -16.88 -4.23 -4.79
CA GLU A 313 -18.22 -4.28 -4.18
C GLU A 313 -18.59 -2.88 -3.67
N ARG A 314 -19.88 -2.47 -3.86
CA ARG A 314 -20.40 -1.16 -3.42
C ARG A 314 -21.55 -1.30 -2.44
#